data_7e048a9bbff90be0315a6613934ed084
#
_entry.id   7e048a9bbff90be0315a6613934ed084
#
_cell.length_a   1.000
_cell.length_b   1.000
_cell.length_c   1.000
_cell.angle_alpha   90.00
_cell.angle_beta   90.00
_cell.angle_gamma   90.00
#
_symmetry.space_group_name_H-M   'P 1'
#
loop_
_entity.id
_entity.type
_entity.pdbx_description
1 polymer ?
#
loop_
_entity_poly.entity_id
_entity_poly.type
_entity_poly.pdbx_seq_one_letter_code
_entity_poly.pdbx_strand_id
1 'polypeptide(L)'
;MVVDDSLTVRKITGRLLEREGYQVVTAKDGVEALEKLSLAVPDVMLIDIEMPRMDGFDLTRNLRADPKLANIPVIMITSRTADKHRAYAQELGVNVFLGKPYQEDELLGHIAGFVGR
;
A
#
# COMPACT_ATOMS: atom_id res chain seq x y z
N MET A 1 4.01 3.29 -4.45
CA MET A 1 3.11 2.46 -5.32
C MET A 1 1.75 2.34 -4.67
N VAL A 2 0.69 2.49 -5.45
CA VAL A 2 -0.69 2.33 -4.97
C VAL A 2 -1.25 1.04 -5.56
N VAL A 3 -1.64 0.09 -4.70
CA VAL A 3 -2.15 -1.22 -5.09
C VAL A 3 -3.60 -1.34 -4.63
N ASP A 4 -4.53 -1.30 -5.56
CA ASP A 4 -5.96 -1.36 -5.30
C ASP A 4 -6.67 -1.83 -6.58
N ASP A 5 -7.66 -2.68 -6.47
CA ASP A 5 -8.37 -3.20 -7.64
C ASP A 5 -9.37 -2.18 -8.23
N SER A 6 -9.70 -1.14 -7.49
CA SER A 6 -10.59 -0.07 -7.98
C SER A 6 -9.82 0.97 -8.79
N LEU A 7 -10.17 1.10 -10.05
CA LEU A 7 -9.58 2.14 -10.91
C LEU A 7 -9.85 3.55 -10.34
N THR A 8 -11.06 3.77 -9.81
CA THR A 8 -11.43 5.05 -9.21
C THR A 8 -10.54 5.38 -8.03
N VAL A 9 -10.32 4.42 -7.12
CA VAL A 9 -9.45 4.61 -5.96
C VAL A 9 -8.01 4.89 -6.40
N ARG A 10 -7.49 4.12 -7.36
CA ARG A 10 -6.14 4.35 -7.88
C ARG A 10 -5.98 5.77 -8.44
N LYS A 11 -6.97 6.24 -9.19
CA LYS A 11 -6.93 7.59 -9.77
C LYS A 11 -6.99 8.67 -8.71
N ILE A 12 -7.92 8.57 -7.75
CA ILE A 12 -8.10 9.56 -6.69
C ILE A 12 -6.85 9.64 -5.82
N THR A 13 -6.38 8.51 -5.34
CA THR A 13 -5.20 8.45 -4.48
C THR A 13 -3.94 8.87 -5.25
N GLY A 14 -3.81 8.42 -6.50
CA GLY A 14 -2.68 8.82 -7.35
C GLY A 14 -2.61 10.33 -7.57
N ARG A 15 -3.74 10.98 -7.85
CA ARG A 15 -3.77 12.42 -8.04
C ARG A 15 -3.44 13.18 -6.76
N LEU A 16 -3.94 12.70 -5.62
CA LEU A 16 -3.61 13.28 -4.32
C LEU A 16 -2.10 13.30 -4.10
N LEU A 17 -1.44 12.16 -4.35
CA LEU A 17 0.00 12.02 -4.15
C LEU A 17 0.80 12.83 -5.18
N GLU A 18 0.37 12.84 -6.43
CA GLU A 18 1.04 13.62 -7.48
C GLU A 18 1.01 15.12 -7.18
N ARG A 19 -0.09 15.61 -6.63
CA ARG A 19 -0.19 17.03 -6.21
C ARG A 19 0.84 17.38 -5.13
N GLU A 20 1.25 16.40 -4.34
CA GLU A 20 2.27 16.59 -3.31
C GLU A 20 3.69 16.37 -3.83
N GLY A 21 3.84 16.17 -5.14
CA GLY A 21 5.15 16.02 -5.77
C GLY A 21 5.70 14.61 -5.80
N TYR A 22 4.90 13.60 -5.44
CA TYR A 22 5.33 12.20 -5.50
C TYR A 22 5.17 11.64 -6.90
N GLN A 23 6.09 10.74 -7.28
CA GLN A 23 5.92 9.91 -8.46
C GLN A 23 5.08 8.69 -8.08
N VAL A 24 4.00 8.44 -8.81
CA VAL A 24 3.04 7.40 -8.48
C VAL A 24 3.07 6.28 -9.52
N VAL A 25 3.22 5.05 -9.04
CA VAL A 25 3.05 3.85 -9.84
C VAL A 25 1.85 3.11 -9.24
N THR A 26 0.96 2.61 -10.08
CA THR A 26 -0.24 1.91 -9.62
C THR A 26 -0.24 0.46 -10.07
N ALA A 27 -0.93 -0.39 -9.31
CA ALA A 27 -1.16 -1.79 -9.66
C ALA A 27 -2.59 -2.17 -9.25
N LYS A 28 -3.22 -3.02 -10.05
CA LYS A 28 -4.62 -3.42 -9.82
C LYS A 28 -4.76 -4.63 -8.90
N ASP A 29 -3.69 -5.34 -8.65
CA ASP A 29 -3.64 -6.50 -7.75
C ASP A 29 -2.21 -6.82 -7.34
N GLY A 30 -2.05 -7.81 -6.47
CA GLY A 30 -0.74 -8.19 -5.97
C GLY A 30 0.19 -8.76 -7.03
N VAL A 31 -0.34 -9.46 -8.02
CA VAL A 31 0.48 -10.04 -9.10
C VAL A 31 1.10 -8.92 -9.93
N GLU A 32 0.30 -7.95 -10.36
CA GLU A 32 0.82 -6.80 -11.11
C GLU A 32 1.81 -5.98 -10.27
N ALA A 33 1.54 -5.84 -8.96
CA ALA A 33 2.47 -5.15 -8.07
C ALA A 33 3.83 -5.83 -8.06
N LEU A 34 3.88 -7.16 -7.92
CA LEU A 34 5.14 -7.91 -7.93
C LEU A 34 5.88 -7.77 -9.27
N GLU A 35 5.16 -7.78 -10.39
CA GLU A 35 5.75 -7.56 -11.70
C GLU A 35 6.44 -6.19 -11.77
N LYS A 36 5.77 -5.15 -11.31
CA LYS A 36 6.32 -3.79 -11.33
C LYS A 36 7.47 -3.61 -10.35
N LEU A 37 7.41 -4.29 -9.20
CA LEU A 37 8.50 -4.26 -8.21
C LEU A 37 9.80 -4.87 -8.74
N SER A 38 9.73 -5.75 -9.73
CA SER A 38 10.92 -6.29 -10.38
C SER A 38 11.66 -5.23 -11.21
N LEU A 39 10.99 -4.15 -11.56
CA LEU A 39 11.55 -3.07 -12.37
C LEU A 39 12.07 -1.91 -11.53
N ALA A 40 11.38 -1.58 -10.44
CA ALA A 40 11.77 -0.48 -9.57
C ALA A 40 11.16 -0.67 -8.19
N VAL A 41 11.91 -0.35 -7.14
CA VAL A 41 11.47 -0.47 -5.75
C VAL A 41 10.95 0.88 -5.27
N PRO A 42 9.68 0.98 -4.84
CA PRO A 42 9.12 2.24 -4.35
C PRO A 42 9.60 2.55 -2.93
N ASP A 43 9.45 3.80 -2.52
CA ASP A 43 9.80 4.25 -1.16
C ASP A 43 8.70 3.91 -0.15
N VAL A 44 7.47 3.70 -0.61
CA VAL A 44 6.33 3.31 0.23
C VAL A 44 5.27 2.66 -0.64
N MET A 45 4.50 1.74 -0.06
CA MET A 45 3.38 1.10 -0.73
C MET A 45 2.09 1.30 0.03
N LEU A 46 1.02 1.66 -0.70
CA LEU A 46 -0.33 1.70 -0.20
C LEU A 46 -1.05 0.47 -0.77
N ILE A 47 -1.55 -0.40 0.10
CA ILE A 47 -2.09 -1.71 -0.32
C ILE A 47 -3.49 -1.92 0.25
N ASP A 48 -4.46 -2.22 -0.63
CA ASP A 48 -5.78 -2.68 -0.20
C ASP A 48 -5.74 -4.18 0.13
N ILE A 49 -6.60 -4.63 1.04
CA ILE A 49 -6.68 -6.05 1.39
C ILE A 49 -7.39 -6.84 0.29
N GLU A 50 -8.58 -6.38 -0.13
CA GLU A 50 -9.41 -7.16 -1.06
C GLU A 50 -9.07 -6.89 -2.51
N MET A 51 -8.35 -7.84 -3.10
CA MET A 51 -7.98 -7.78 -4.52
C MET A 51 -8.04 -9.17 -5.11
N PRO A 52 -8.39 -9.30 -6.42
CA PRO A 52 -8.34 -10.60 -7.09
C PRO A 52 -6.91 -11.09 -7.26
N ARG A 53 -6.75 -12.38 -7.51
CA ARG A 53 -5.49 -13.09 -7.77
C ARG A 53 -4.55 -13.15 -6.58
N MET A 54 -4.29 -12.03 -5.91
CA MET A 54 -3.43 -11.97 -4.72
C MET A 54 -3.91 -10.81 -3.87
N ASP A 55 -4.38 -11.07 -2.66
CA ASP A 55 -4.86 -10.03 -1.76
C ASP A 55 -3.71 -9.26 -1.09
N GLY A 56 -4.06 -8.22 -0.32
CA GLY A 56 -3.06 -7.37 0.31
C GLY A 56 -2.22 -8.07 1.36
N PHE A 57 -2.79 -9.05 2.07
CA PHE A 57 -2.03 -9.84 3.04
C PHE A 57 -0.99 -10.73 2.35
N ASP A 58 -1.40 -11.41 1.27
CA ASP A 58 -0.49 -12.26 0.49
C ASP A 58 0.63 -11.44 -0.13
N LEU A 59 0.29 -10.28 -0.68
CA LEU A 59 1.29 -9.38 -1.23
C LEU A 59 2.30 -8.96 -0.15
N THR A 60 1.82 -8.58 1.02
CA THR A 60 2.71 -8.17 2.13
C THR A 60 3.62 -9.31 2.57
N ARG A 61 3.10 -10.56 2.65
CA ARG A 61 3.93 -11.72 2.96
C ARG A 61 5.06 -11.88 1.93
N ASN A 62 4.74 -11.72 0.65
CA ASN A 62 5.75 -11.79 -0.42
C ASN A 62 6.81 -10.70 -0.25
N LEU A 63 6.41 -9.48 0.09
CA LEU A 63 7.35 -8.38 0.31
C LEU A 63 8.30 -8.69 1.46
N ARG A 64 7.77 -9.15 2.58
CA ARG A 64 8.57 -9.41 3.78
C ARG A 64 9.49 -10.61 3.64
N ALA A 65 9.18 -11.54 2.74
CA ALA A 65 10.00 -12.71 2.46
C ALA A 65 11.15 -12.44 1.48
N ASP A 66 11.09 -11.34 0.73
CA ASP A 66 12.11 -10.98 -0.25
C ASP A 66 13.07 -9.95 0.35
N PRO A 67 14.37 -10.26 0.49
CA PRO A 67 15.33 -9.32 1.09
C PRO A 67 15.40 -7.96 0.41
N LYS A 68 15.10 -7.89 -0.89
CA LYS A 68 15.11 -6.63 -1.64
C LYS A 68 13.92 -5.76 -1.32
N LEU A 69 12.82 -6.34 -0.84
CA LEU A 69 11.53 -5.68 -0.63
C LEU A 69 11.12 -5.64 0.84
N ALA A 70 11.84 -6.35 1.70
CA ALA A 70 11.44 -6.59 3.09
C ALA A 70 11.32 -5.32 3.94
N ASN A 71 12.00 -4.25 3.56
CA ASN A 71 12.01 -3.00 4.32
C ASN A 71 11.11 -1.91 3.74
N ILE A 72 10.36 -2.19 2.67
CA ILE A 72 9.44 -1.20 2.11
C ILE A 72 8.34 -0.90 3.14
N PRO A 73 8.15 0.38 3.53
CA PRO A 73 7.03 0.72 4.40
C PRO A 73 5.70 0.42 3.71
N VAL A 74 4.79 -0.23 4.42
CA VAL A 74 3.46 -0.59 3.92
C VAL A 74 2.40 0.12 4.73
N ILE A 75 1.54 0.87 4.03
CA ILE A 75 0.32 1.45 4.56
C ILE A 75 -0.84 0.64 3.97
N MET A 76 -1.56 -0.08 4.82
CA MET A 76 -2.72 -0.84 4.38
C MET A 76 -3.96 0.03 4.50
N ILE A 77 -4.72 0.17 3.41
CA ILE A 77 -5.92 1.02 3.36
C ILE A 77 -7.08 0.15 2.90
N THR A 78 -8.07 -0.05 3.78
CA THR A 78 -9.11 -1.03 3.52
C THR A 78 -10.43 -0.67 4.18
N SER A 79 -11.55 -1.16 3.61
CA SER A 79 -12.85 -1.13 4.26
C SER A 79 -12.99 -2.22 5.32
N ARG A 80 -12.07 -3.18 5.40
CA ARG A 80 -12.07 -4.25 6.39
C ARG A 80 -11.29 -3.82 7.62
N THR A 81 -11.99 -3.21 8.58
CA THR A 81 -11.35 -2.60 9.76
C THR A 81 -11.51 -3.41 11.04
N ALA A 82 -12.01 -4.66 10.97
CA ALA A 82 -12.15 -5.50 12.14
C ALA A 82 -10.79 -5.71 12.84
N ASP A 83 -10.82 -5.82 14.17
CA ASP A 83 -9.62 -5.97 14.98
C ASP A 83 -8.75 -7.14 14.55
N LYS A 84 -9.36 -8.26 14.12
CA LYS A 84 -8.63 -9.43 13.64
C LYS A 84 -7.79 -9.11 12.39
N HIS A 85 -8.31 -8.27 11.49
CA HIS A 85 -7.57 -7.87 10.28
C HIS A 85 -6.41 -6.94 10.63
N ARG A 86 -6.64 -6.02 11.56
CA ARG A 86 -5.60 -5.12 12.06
C ARG A 86 -4.48 -5.89 12.76
N ALA A 87 -4.84 -6.84 13.61
CA ALA A 87 -3.87 -7.67 14.32
C ALA A 87 -3.04 -8.51 13.35
N TYR A 88 -3.68 -9.11 12.35
CA TYR A 88 -2.98 -9.90 11.35
C TYR A 88 -2.03 -9.03 10.50
N ALA A 89 -2.47 -7.84 10.12
CA ALA A 89 -1.61 -6.89 9.41
C ALA A 89 -0.34 -6.57 10.21
N GLN A 90 -0.48 -6.35 11.52
CA GLN A 90 0.67 -6.11 12.39
C GLN A 90 1.63 -7.29 12.41
N GLU A 91 1.11 -8.51 12.49
CA GLU A 91 1.95 -9.73 12.43
C GLU A 91 2.74 -9.82 11.14
N LEU A 92 2.16 -9.38 10.02
CA LEU A 92 2.83 -9.39 8.73
C LEU A 92 3.83 -8.24 8.54
N GLY A 93 3.90 -7.32 9.50
CA GLY A 93 4.81 -6.21 9.41
C GLY A 93 4.28 -5.02 8.61
N VAL A 94 2.95 -4.84 8.56
CA VAL A 94 2.33 -3.62 8.04
C VAL A 94 2.64 -2.47 8.99
N ASN A 95 3.11 -1.35 8.44
CA ASN A 95 3.54 -0.21 9.26
C ASN A 95 2.37 0.66 9.74
N VAL A 96 1.36 0.84 8.89
CA VAL A 96 0.18 1.64 9.21
C VAL A 96 -1.06 0.97 8.63
N PHE A 97 -2.14 0.95 9.38
CA PHE A 97 -3.42 0.37 8.97
C PHE A 97 -4.51 1.44 9.05
N LEU A 98 -5.08 1.82 7.91
CA LEU A 98 -6.11 2.86 7.82
C LEU A 98 -7.42 2.29 7.27
N GLY A 99 -8.55 2.73 7.82
CA GLY A 99 -9.87 2.40 7.28
C GLY A 99 -10.26 3.32 6.13
N LYS A 100 -11.08 2.82 5.21
CA LYS A 100 -11.71 3.64 4.16
C LYS A 100 -13.07 4.16 4.67
N PRO A 101 -13.38 5.43 4.46
CA PRO A 101 -12.54 6.46 3.85
C PRO A 101 -11.43 6.92 4.81
N TYR A 102 -10.27 7.23 4.28
CA TYR A 102 -9.16 7.75 5.09
C TYR A 102 -9.16 9.28 5.09
N GLN A 103 -8.51 9.87 6.08
CA GLN A 103 -8.26 11.32 6.12
C GLN A 103 -7.02 11.62 5.28
N GLU A 104 -7.15 12.55 4.32
CA GLU A 104 -6.04 12.87 3.41
C GLU A 104 -4.79 13.34 4.16
N ASP A 105 -4.96 14.23 5.14
CA ASP A 105 -3.84 14.75 5.91
C ASP A 105 -3.14 13.67 6.72
N GLU A 106 -3.90 12.71 7.27
CA GLU A 106 -3.33 11.59 8.00
C GLU A 106 -2.48 10.71 7.08
N LEU A 107 -3.02 10.36 5.92
CA LEU A 107 -2.28 9.57 4.94
C LEU A 107 -1.00 10.28 4.49
N LEU A 108 -1.11 11.54 4.12
CA LEU A 108 0.03 12.34 3.66
C LEU A 108 1.09 12.48 4.75
N GLY A 109 0.68 12.62 6.00
CA GLY A 109 1.60 12.68 7.14
C GLY A 109 2.40 11.40 7.31
N HIS A 110 1.76 10.24 7.19
CA HIS A 110 2.44 8.95 7.26
C HIS A 110 3.44 8.79 6.12
N ILE A 111 3.02 9.11 4.89
CA ILE A 111 3.91 9.01 3.73
C ILE A 111 5.12 9.91 3.90
N ALA A 112 4.92 11.16 4.28
CA ALA A 112 6.01 12.11 4.50
C ALA A 112 7.01 11.60 5.54
N GLY A 113 6.51 10.98 6.61
CA GLY A 113 7.36 10.38 7.63
C GLY A 113 8.23 9.24 7.10
N PHE A 114 7.68 8.40 6.22
CA PHE A 114 8.43 7.27 5.67
C PHE A 114 9.45 7.70 4.61
N VAL A 115 9.14 8.71 3.79
CA VAL A 115 10.04 9.14 2.70
C VAL A 115 10.96 10.29 3.10
N GLY A 116 10.89 10.76 4.33
CA GLY A 116 11.82 11.77 4.85
C GLY A 116 11.50 13.20 4.43
N ARG A 117 10.22 13.51 4.23
CA ARG A 117 9.77 14.86 3.89
C ARG A 117 9.16 15.60 5.06
#